data_d3b3aecf9c14d9458d1b6954dcd81af6
#
_entry.id   d3b3aecf9c14d9458d1b6954dcd81af6
#
_cell.length_a   1.000
_cell.length_b   1.000
_cell.length_c   1.000
_cell.angle_alpha   90.00
_cell.angle_beta   90.00
_cell.angle_gamma   90.00
#
_symmetry.space_group_name_H-M   'P 1'
#
loop_
_entity.id
_entity.type
_entity.pdbx_description
1 polymer ?
#
loop_
_entity_poly.entity_id
_entity_poly.type
_entity_poly.pdbx_seq_one_letter_code
_entity_poly.pdbx_strand_id
1 'polypeptide(L)'
;MNFEQARFNMVEQQIRTWNVLDTPILQALSCLPRERFVPVAYQSLAYTDTEIPLGHGQLMLAPKVAARLAHDLELQGSETVLEIGAGSGYLTALLAQRSKRVIALEIVPELAALARANLAQSGITHAEVRVADGAHDTPAEGPFDAIVLGGSVAEAPQHLL
;
A
#
# COMPACT_ATOMS: atom_id res chain seq x y z
N MET A 1 22.46 -0.86 -9.03
CA MET A 1 21.53 -1.98 -8.78
C MET A 1 20.53 -2.07 -9.93
N ASN A 2 20.25 -3.25 -10.40
CA ASN A 2 19.22 -3.47 -11.40
C ASN A 2 17.85 -3.68 -10.71
N PHE A 3 17.06 -2.64 -10.61
CA PHE A 3 15.76 -2.69 -9.95
C PHE A 3 14.73 -3.58 -10.68
N GLU A 4 14.80 -3.70 -11.99
CA GLU A 4 13.90 -4.59 -12.73
C GLU A 4 14.14 -6.06 -12.38
N GLN A 5 15.41 -6.46 -12.35
CA GLN A 5 15.78 -7.81 -11.94
C GLN A 5 15.44 -8.06 -10.46
N ALA A 6 15.70 -7.09 -9.60
CA ALA A 6 15.36 -7.20 -8.17
C ALA A 6 13.84 -7.35 -7.95
N ARG A 7 13.03 -6.58 -8.71
CA ARG A 7 11.56 -6.67 -8.69
C ARG A 7 11.07 -8.04 -9.18
N PHE A 8 11.62 -8.52 -10.28
CA PHE A 8 11.30 -9.87 -10.79
C PHE A 8 11.61 -10.93 -9.75
N ASN A 9 12.80 -10.89 -9.13
CA ASN A 9 13.19 -11.85 -8.10
C ASN A 9 12.27 -11.77 -6.86
N MET A 10 11.87 -10.57 -6.46
CA MET A 10 10.90 -10.38 -5.37
C MET A 10 9.58 -11.10 -5.68
N VAL A 11 9.01 -10.92 -6.87
CA VAL A 11 7.75 -11.56 -7.26
C VAL A 11 7.88 -13.08 -7.24
N GLU A 12 8.94 -13.62 -7.83
CA GLU A 12 9.13 -15.07 -7.96
C GLU A 12 9.50 -15.76 -6.64
N GLN A 13 10.34 -15.14 -5.83
CA GLN A 13 10.95 -15.78 -4.66
C GLN A 13 10.30 -15.41 -3.33
N GLN A 14 9.64 -14.25 -3.23
CA GLN A 14 9.00 -13.80 -1.99
C GLN A 14 7.47 -13.85 -2.08
N ILE A 15 6.90 -13.35 -3.18
CA ILE A 15 5.46 -13.16 -3.31
C ILE A 15 4.76 -14.48 -3.63
N ARG A 16 5.21 -15.18 -4.68
CA ARG A 16 4.63 -16.48 -5.08
C ARG A 16 4.78 -17.53 -3.99
N THR A 17 5.90 -17.56 -3.29
CA THR A 17 6.16 -18.50 -2.19
C THR A 17 5.28 -18.22 -0.97
N TRP A 18 4.69 -17.03 -0.88
CA TRP A 18 3.70 -16.66 0.15
C TRP A 18 2.26 -16.88 -0.31
N ASN A 19 2.07 -17.71 -1.32
CA ASN A 19 0.78 -18.12 -1.87
C ASN A 19 -0.05 -16.95 -2.42
N VAL A 20 0.62 -15.93 -2.96
CA VAL A 20 0.01 -14.89 -3.77
C VAL A 20 0.19 -15.27 -5.23
N LEU A 21 -0.84 -15.84 -5.84
CA LEU A 21 -0.78 -16.44 -7.19
C LEU A 21 -1.74 -15.77 -8.17
N ASP A 22 -2.55 -14.83 -7.72
CA ASP A 22 -3.50 -14.09 -8.55
C ASP A 22 -2.77 -13.25 -9.62
N THR A 23 -3.03 -13.53 -10.89
CA THR A 23 -2.34 -12.90 -12.01
C THR A 23 -2.44 -11.37 -11.99
N PRO A 24 -3.62 -10.74 -11.77
CA PRO A 24 -3.71 -9.29 -11.69
C PRO A 24 -2.85 -8.66 -10.59
N ILE A 25 -2.76 -9.30 -9.44
CA ILE A 25 -1.89 -8.81 -8.34
C ILE A 25 -0.41 -8.95 -8.71
N LEU A 26 -0.01 -10.08 -9.29
CA LEU A 26 1.36 -10.29 -9.76
C LEU A 26 1.76 -9.29 -10.84
N GLN A 27 0.84 -8.94 -11.74
CA GLN A 27 1.06 -7.90 -12.75
C GLN A 27 1.23 -6.52 -12.10
N ALA A 28 0.36 -6.15 -11.15
CA ALA A 28 0.46 -4.89 -10.43
C ALA A 28 1.82 -4.76 -9.71
N LEU A 29 2.26 -5.80 -9.01
CA LEU A 29 3.56 -5.85 -8.35
C LEU A 29 4.74 -5.75 -9.34
N SER A 30 4.62 -6.38 -10.51
CA SER A 30 5.65 -6.37 -11.55
C SER A 30 5.78 -5.01 -12.24
N CYS A 31 4.68 -4.26 -12.35
CA CYS A 31 4.65 -2.95 -13.01
C CYS A 31 4.96 -1.78 -12.07
N LEU A 32 4.69 -1.92 -10.77
CA LEU A 32 4.85 -0.84 -9.81
C LEU A 32 6.30 -0.76 -9.30
N PRO A 33 7.04 0.33 -9.58
CA PRO A 33 8.43 0.49 -9.14
C PRO A 33 8.49 0.81 -7.64
N ARG A 34 8.58 -0.20 -6.80
CA ARG A 34 8.58 -0.09 -5.33
C ARG A 34 9.70 0.85 -4.81
N GLU A 35 10.85 0.88 -5.49
CA GLU A 35 11.97 1.76 -5.14
C GLU A 35 11.61 3.25 -5.12
N ARG A 36 10.56 3.65 -5.85
CA ARG A 36 10.07 5.05 -5.84
C ARG A 36 9.29 5.42 -4.58
N PHE A 37 8.84 4.43 -3.83
CA PHE A 37 8.09 4.60 -2.59
C PHE A 37 8.97 4.47 -1.35
N VAL A 38 10.25 4.18 -1.54
CA VAL A 38 11.22 3.97 -0.47
C VAL A 38 12.07 5.23 -0.29
N PRO A 39 12.33 5.69 0.95
CA PRO A 39 13.26 6.79 1.19
C PRO A 39 14.62 6.52 0.54
N VAL A 40 15.25 7.56 -0.01
CA VAL A 40 16.51 7.45 -0.77
C VAL A 40 17.60 6.67 -0.02
N ALA A 41 17.70 6.88 1.29
CA ALA A 41 18.68 6.18 2.15
C ALA A 41 18.49 4.65 2.18
N TYR A 42 17.30 4.15 1.85
CA TYR A 42 16.95 2.72 1.92
C TYR A 42 16.57 2.11 0.56
N GLN A 43 16.76 2.83 -0.54
CA GLN A 43 16.36 2.33 -1.88
C GLN A 43 17.01 0.99 -2.25
N SER A 44 18.22 0.72 -1.78
CA SER A 44 18.88 -0.58 -1.98
C SER A 44 18.13 -1.75 -1.33
N LEU A 45 17.25 -1.48 -0.35
CA LEU A 45 16.44 -2.47 0.36
C LEU A 45 15.02 -2.61 -0.21
N ALA A 46 14.69 -1.85 -1.25
CA ALA A 46 13.31 -1.76 -1.77
C ALA A 46 12.66 -3.12 -2.07
N TYR A 47 13.46 -4.09 -2.52
CA TYR A 47 13.00 -5.43 -2.91
C TYR A 47 13.45 -6.54 -1.96
N THR A 48 14.00 -6.17 -0.81
CA THR A 48 14.36 -7.11 0.27
C THR A 48 13.11 -7.46 1.09
N ASP A 49 13.04 -8.70 1.57
CA ASP A 49 11.96 -9.17 2.45
C ASP A 49 12.12 -8.59 3.86
N THR A 50 11.89 -7.31 3.99
CA THR A 50 12.01 -6.56 5.25
C THR A 50 11.10 -5.34 5.27
N GLU A 51 10.78 -4.87 6.46
CA GLU A 51 10.16 -3.56 6.67
C GLU A 51 11.21 -2.46 6.50
N ILE A 52 10.79 -1.28 6.04
CA ILE A 52 11.68 -0.14 5.77
C ILE A 52 11.26 1.06 6.61
N PRO A 53 12.18 1.69 7.36
CA PRO A 53 11.87 2.88 8.13
C PRO A 53 11.43 4.05 7.25
N LEU A 54 10.32 4.69 7.62
CA LEU A 54 9.79 5.89 6.95
C LEU A 54 10.06 7.17 7.74
N GLY A 55 10.64 7.07 8.93
CA GLY A 55 10.68 8.14 9.91
C GLY A 55 9.41 8.16 10.78
N HIS A 56 9.37 9.08 11.72
CA HIS A 56 8.23 9.25 12.65
C HIS A 56 7.83 7.99 13.42
N GLY A 57 8.75 7.04 13.60
CA GLY A 57 8.47 5.75 14.23
C GLY A 57 7.64 4.80 13.38
N GLN A 58 7.45 5.08 12.09
CA GLN A 58 6.64 4.30 11.16
C GLN A 58 7.50 3.46 10.21
N LEU A 59 6.93 2.33 9.77
CA LEU A 59 7.58 1.38 8.88
C LEU A 59 6.73 1.15 7.62
N MET A 60 7.39 1.03 6.49
CA MET A 60 6.79 0.49 5.27
C MET A 60 6.75 -1.03 5.36
N LEU A 61 5.61 -1.63 5.07
CA LEU A 61 5.42 -3.08 5.13
C LEU A 61 6.40 -3.81 4.21
N ALA A 62 6.85 -5.00 4.64
CA ALA A 62 7.59 -5.91 3.77
C ALA A 62 6.78 -6.23 2.50
N PRO A 63 7.43 -6.46 1.34
CA PRO A 63 6.75 -6.66 0.07
C PRO A 63 5.68 -7.74 0.10
N LYS A 64 5.97 -8.89 0.71
CA LYS A 64 5.03 -10.02 0.80
C LYS A 64 3.79 -9.69 1.62
N VAL A 65 3.91 -8.87 2.67
CA VAL A 65 2.78 -8.47 3.51
C VAL A 65 1.85 -7.54 2.73
N ALA A 66 2.40 -6.52 2.07
CA ALA A 66 1.61 -5.63 1.22
C ALA A 66 0.90 -6.38 0.09
N ALA A 67 1.60 -7.32 -0.56
CA ALA A 67 1.05 -8.16 -1.62
C ALA A 67 -0.09 -9.05 -1.09
N ARG A 68 0.07 -9.64 0.09
CA ARG A 68 -0.93 -10.49 0.70
C ARG A 68 -2.19 -9.72 1.09
N LEU A 69 -2.04 -8.52 1.66
CA LEU A 69 -3.17 -7.64 1.96
C LEU A 69 -3.96 -7.30 0.70
N ALA A 70 -3.28 -6.89 -0.37
CA ALA A 70 -3.93 -6.58 -1.64
C ALA A 70 -4.61 -7.80 -2.28
N HIS A 71 -4.00 -8.98 -2.16
CA HIS A 71 -4.56 -10.25 -2.65
C HIS A 71 -5.84 -10.65 -1.90
N ASP A 72 -5.81 -10.60 -0.57
CA ASP A 72 -6.91 -11.10 0.27
C ASP A 72 -8.18 -10.23 0.19
N LEU A 73 -8.08 -9.01 -0.31
CA LEU A 73 -9.23 -8.14 -0.59
C LEU A 73 -10.04 -8.58 -1.82
N GLU A 74 -9.50 -9.42 -2.70
CA GLU A 74 -10.15 -9.96 -3.89
C GLU A 74 -10.81 -8.90 -4.80
N LEU A 75 -10.16 -7.74 -4.95
CA LEU A 75 -10.69 -6.60 -5.71
C LEU A 75 -10.87 -6.93 -7.19
N GLN A 76 -12.01 -6.52 -7.75
CA GLN A 76 -12.40 -6.75 -9.15
C GLN A 76 -12.33 -5.50 -10.05
N GLY A 77 -12.01 -4.34 -9.47
CA GLY A 77 -11.85 -3.08 -10.19
C GLY A 77 -13.01 -2.08 -10.05
N SER A 78 -14.09 -2.48 -9.40
CA SER A 78 -15.27 -1.61 -9.19
C SER A 78 -15.37 -1.00 -7.79
N GLU A 79 -14.55 -1.46 -6.87
CA GLU A 79 -14.63 -1.17 -5.45
C GLU A 79 -14.10 0.22 -5.11
N THR A 80 -14.71 0.83 -4.09
CA THR A 80 -14.14 1.95 -3.34
C THR A 80 -13.54 1.42 -2.05
N VAL A 81 -12.25 1.59 -1.89
CA VAL A 81 -11.45 1.05 -0.79
C VAL A 81 -11.07 2.15 0.20
N LEU A 82 -11.19 1.86 1.48
CA LEU A 82 -10.62 2.67 2.56
C LEU A 82 -9.34 2.00 3.08
N GLU A 83 -8.24 2.73 3.05
CA GLU A 83 -6.97 2.33 3.64
C GLU A 83 -6.67 3.17 4.88
N ILE A 84 -6.31 2.52 5.97
CA ILE A 84 -5.88 3.18 7.21
C ILE A 84 -4.37 3.00 7.35
N GLY A 85 -3.62 4.11 7.30
CA GLY A 85 -2.17 4.12 7.35
C GLY A 85 -1.53 4.03 5.98
N ALA A 86 -1.53 5.13 5.22
CA ALA A 86 -0.97 5.18 3.87
C ALA A 86 0.57 5.01 3.83
N GLY A 87 1.28 5.47 4.87
CA GLY A 87 2.74 5.43 4.92
C GLY A 87 3.38 6.13 3.73
N SER A 88 4.15 5.38 2.93
CA SER A 88 4.76 5.90 1.71
C SER A 88 3.83 5.90 0.48
N GLY A 89 2.62 5.32 0.60
CA GLY A 89 1.67 5.19 -0.50
C GLY A 89 1.85 3.96 -1.39
N TYR A 90 2.73 3.02 -1.06
CA TYR A 90 2.97 1.84 -1.89
C TYR A 90 1.76 0.88 -1.91
N LEU A 91 1.21 0.55 -0.73
CA LEU A 91 0.00 -0.28 -0.67
C LEU A 91 -1.17 0.46 -1.32
N THR A 92 -1.33 1.76 -1.07
CA THR A 92 -2.32 2.61 -1.75
C THR A 92 -2.23 2.47 -3.28
N ALA A 93 -1.01 2.50 -3.82
CA ALA A 93 -0.77 2.35 -5.27
C ALA A 93 -1.15 0.96 -5.78
N LEU A 94 -0.86 -0.11 -5.05
CA LEU A 94 -1.27 -1.47 -5.39
C LEU A 94 -2.80 -1.60 -5.42
N LEU A 95 -3.47 -1.08 -4.38
CA LEU A 95 -4.93 -1.10 -4.28
C LEU A 95 -5.58 -0.31 -5.41
N ALA A 96 -5.02 0.86 -5.75
CA ALA A 96 -5.52 1.70 -6.82
C ALA A 96 -5.50 1.01 -8.18
N GLN A 97 -4.53 0.16 -8.46
CA GLN A 97 -4.48 -0.62 -9.70
C GLN A 97 -5.58 -1.69 -9.79
N ARG A 98 -6.24 -2.01 -8.68
CA ARG A 98 -7.22 -3.09 -8.58
C ARG A 98 -8.60 -2.63 -8.12
N SER A 99 -8.82 -1.33 -7.98
CA SER A 99 -10.08 -0.75 -7.51
C SER A 99 -10.48 0.47 -8.33
N LYS A 100 -11.72 0.91 -8.19
CA LYS A 100 -12.24 2.13 -8.80
C LYS A 100 -11.65 3.38 -8.13
N ARG A 101 -11.52 3.34 -6.81
CA ARG A 101 -11.04 4.47 -6.01
C ARG A 101 -10.46 3.98 -4.68
N VAL A 102 -9.40 4.64 -4.22
CA VAL A 102 -8.86 4.46 -2.87
C VAL A 102 -8.92 5.78 -2.12
N ILE A 103 -9.42 5.73 -0.89
CA ILE A 103 -9.28 6.81 0.10
C ILE A 103 -8.35 6.26 1.17
N ALA A 104 -7.20 6.89 1.37
CA ALA A 104 -6.21 6.50 2.35
C ALA A 104 -6.09 7.56 3.44
N LEU A 105 -6.14 7.15 4.70
CA LEU A 105 -5.93 8.01 5.85
C LEU A 105 -4.51 7.82 6.38
N GLU A 106 -3.84 8.93 6.70
CA GLU A 106 -2.52 8.92 7.31
C GLU A 106 -2.48 9.94 8.44
N ILE A 107 -2.11 9.49 9.63
CA ILE A 107 -2.10 10.34 10.82
C ILE A 107 -0.90 11.30 10.85
N VAL A 108 0.21 10.93 10.20
CA VAL A 108 1.43 11.75 10.12
C VAL A 108 1.39 12.64 8.89
N PRO A 109 1.28 13.99 9.03
CA PRO A 109 1.15 14.89 7.88
C PRO A 109 2.29 14.79 6.87
N GLU A 110 3.52 14.59 7.34
CA GLU A 110 4.71 14.45 6.49
C GLU A 110 4.66 13.18 5.65
N LEU A 111 4.18 12.07 6.20
CA LEU A 111 3.97 10.83 5.47
C LEU A 111 2.80 10.94 4.48
N ALA A 112 1.74 11.64 4.86
CA ALA A 112 0.65 11.92 3.91
C ALA A 112 1.14 12.74 2.70
N ALA A 113 2.00 13.74 2.92
CA ALA A 113 2.61 14.51 1.85
C ALA A 113 3.53 13.63 0.97
N LEU A 114 4.34 12.77 1.59
CA LEU A 114 5.19 11.81 0.88
C LEU A 114 4.35 10.86 0.02
N ALA A 115 3.31 10.26 0.58
CA ALA A 115 2.42 9.36 -0.15
C ALA A 115 1.77 10.05 -1.36
N ARG A 116 1.26 11.27 -1.20
CA ARG A 116 0.70 12.06 -2.31
C ARG A 116 1.70 12.29 -3.42
N ALA A 117 2.94 12.67 -3.06
CA ALA A 117 4.01 12.90 -4.04
C ALA A 117 4.36 11.61 -4.79
N ASN A 118 4.51 10.49 -4.08
CA ASN A 118 4.82 9.19 -4.68
C ASN A 118 3.71 8.70 -5.63
N LEU A 119 2.46 8.86 -5.24
CA LEU A 119 1.30 8.50 -6.08
C LEU A 119 1.26 9.36 -7.35
N ALA A 120 1.45 10.67 -7.23
CA ALA A 120 1.49 11.59 -8.37
C ALA A 120 2.62 11.25 -9.34
N GLN A 121 3.83 10.98 -8.84
CA GLN A 121 4.97 10.56 -9.66
C GLN A 121 4.75 9.22 -10.37
N SER A 122 3.89 8.37 -9.82
CA SER A 122 3.53 7.07 -10.40
C SER A 122 2.31 7.15 -11.32
N GLY A 123 1.76 8.35 -11.56
CA GLY A 123 0.62 8.57 -12.44
C GLY A 123 -0.72 8.06 -11.89
N ILE A 124 -0.82 7.84 -10.59
CA ILE A 124 -2.04 7.35 -9.94
C ILE A 124 -2.91 8.55 -9.54
N THR A 125 -4.09 8.67 -10.14
CA THR A 125 -4.99 9.83 -10.01
C THR A 125 -6.28 9.52 -9.24
N HIS A 126 -6.62 8.25 -9.05
CA HIS A 126 -7.86 7.80 -8.40
C HIS A 126 -7.63 7.29 -6.96
N ALA A 127 -6.52 7.66 -6.36
CA ALA A 127 -6.20 7.47 -4.96
C ALA A 127 -6.03 8.84 -4.29
N GLU A 128 -6.65 9.02 -3.14
CA GLU A 128 -6.61 10.25 -2.36
C GLU A 128 -6.07 9.95 -0.96
N VAL A 129 -5.05 10.69 -0.54
CA VAL A 129 -4.48 10.57 0.82
C VAL A 129 -4.92 11.78 1.65
N ARG A 130 -5.49 11.54 2.80
CA ARG A 130 -5.95 12.55 3.76
C ARG A 130 -5.21 12.43 5.07
N VAL A 131 -4.91 13.59 5.68
CA VAL A 131 -4.40 13.62 7.06
C VAL A 131 -5.58 13.41 7.99
N ALA A 132 -5.64 12.26 8.64
CA ALA A 132 -6.69 11.91 9.58
C ALA A 132 -6.26 10.74 10.49
N ASP A 133 -6.88 10.66 11.67
CA ASP A 133 -6.72 9.52 12.56
C ASP A 133 -7.76 8.44 12.24
N GLY A 134 -7.37 7.45 11.48
CA GLY A 134 -8.25 6.34 11.09
C GLY A 134 -8.76 5.47 12.25
N ALA A 135 -8.22 5.64 13.45
CA ALA A 135 -8.77 5.00 14.64
C ALA A 135 -10.06 5.68 15.14
N HIS A 136 -10.32 6.92 14.75
CA HIS A 136 -11.44 7.73 15.21
C HIS A 136 -12.24 8.37 14.07
N ASP A 137 -11.62 8.60 12.94
CA ASP A 137 -12.23 9.28 11.79
C ASP A 137 -12.72 8.27 10.75
N THR A 138 -13.92 8.48 10.22
CA THR A 138 -14.45 7.74 9.08
C THR A 138 -14.85 8.72 7.99
N PRO A 139 -14.32 8.57 6.76
CA PRO A 139 -14.73 9.42 5.65
C PRO A 139 -16.22 9.29 5.33
N ALA A 140 -16.83 10.41 4.96
CA ALA A 140 -18.29 10.48 4.69
C ALA A 140 -18.70 9.73 3.41
N GLU A 141 -17.75 9.36 2.57
CA GLU A 141 -17.97 8.64 1.30
C GLU A 141 -18.38 7.18 1.47
N GLY A 142 -18.36 6.67 2.69
CA GLY A 142 -18.83 5.31 2.96
C GLY A 142 -20.30 5.08 2.63
N PRO A 143 -20.75 3.83 2.61
CA PRO A 143 -19.98 2.64 2.95
C PRO A 143 -18.91 2.30 1.92
N PHE A 144 -17.81 1.67 2.38
CA PHE A 144 -16.73 1.19 1.53
C PHE A 144 -16.92 -0.30 1.20
N ASP A 145 -16.50 -0.71 0.01
CA ASP A 145 -16.56 -2.12 -0.41
C ASP A 145 -15.49 -2.97 0.30
N ALA A 146 -14.36 -2.35 0.64
CA ALA A 146 -13.28 -2.98 1.38
C ALA A 146 -12.55 -1.96 2.27
N ILE A 147 -12.09 -2.44 3.42
CA ILE A 147 -11.28 -1.64 4.37
C ILE A 147 -10.02 -2.42 4.68
N VAL A 148 -8.85 -1.77 4.57
CA VAL A 148 -7.57 -2.36 4.88
C VAL A 148 -6.83 -1.54 5.93
N LEU A 149 -6.25 -2.21 6.90
CA LEU A 149 -5.40 -1.60 7.92
C LEU A 149 -3.93 -1.84 7.54
N GLY A 150 -3.21 -0.78 7.21
CA GLY A 150 -1.78 -0.82 6.90
C GLY A 150 -0.88 -0.98 8.12
N GLY A 151 -1.46 -1.03 9.31
CA GLY A 151 -0.80 -1.28 10.59
C GLY A 151 -1.58 -2.25 11.44
N SER A 152 -0.94 -2.82 12.47
CA SER A 152 -1.60 -3.73 13.39
C SER A 152 -2.43 -2.96 14.44
N VAL A 153 -3.55 -3.56 14.83
CA VAL A 153 -4.41 -3.08 15.92
C VAL A 153 -4.67 -4.23 16.88
N ALA A 154 -4.90 -3.91 18.16
CA ALA A 154 -5.22 -4.92 19.17
C ALA A 154 -6.62 -5.50 18.96
N GLU A 155 -7.57 -4.64 18.57
CA GLU A 155 -8.95 -4.99 18.29
C GLU A 155 -9.42 -4.26 17.04
N ALA A 156 -10.30 -4.89 16.25
CA ALA A 156 -10.86 -4.23 15.06
C ALA A 156 -11.66 -2.99 15.49
N PRO A 157 -11.39 -1.81 14.90
CA PRO A 157 -12.11 -0.59 15.23
C PRO A 157 -13.60 -0.72 14.87
N GLN A 158 -14.48 -0.70 15.87
CA GLN A 158 -15.91 -0.95 15.68
C GLN A 158 -16.58 0.06 14.74
N HIS A 159 -16.10 1.28 14.70
CA HIS A 159 -16.64 2.33 13.81
C HIS A 159 -16.33 2.09 12.33
N LEU A 160 -15.43 1.15 12.01
CA LEU A 160 -15.11 0.75 10.63
C LEU A 160 -15.94 -0.45 10.15
N LEU A 161 -16.64 -1.13 11.05
CA LEU A 161 -17.49 -2.27 10.77
C LEU A 161 -18.94 -1.86 10.51
#